data_0a27870f81292444e9cd0c381424be73
#
_entry.id   0a27870f81292444e9cd0c381424be73
#
_cell.length_a   1.000
_cell.length_b   1.000
_cell.length_c   1.000
_cell.angle_alpha   90.00
_cell.angle_beta   90.00
_cell.angle_gamma   90.00
#
_symmetry.space_group_name_H-M   'P 1'
#
loop_
_entity.id
_entity.type
_entity.pdbx_description
1 polymer ?
#
loop_
_entity_poly.entity_id
_entity_poly.type
_entity_poly.pdbx_seq_one_letter_code
_entity_poly.pdbx_strand_id
1 'polypeptide(L)'
;SPLGHHVVADCISFAATFFTKEESALKYRKQGLAILAVLILLAIGFFWIDFGREKTYHGTDALMAKAREVIPISDADTAEMSYAGLCAKEDKALLWFISGNEYQAHYYLPMECTVVGENEYTYEHAHKPLERGLDIAVLPWQRGYAFLVNNPNCRTIKIIDEGETILEEIKPDSCPYVFYYDQVPSEYYFLDSQGNEIR
;
A
#
# COMPACT_ATOMS: atom_id res chain seq x y z
N SER A 1 14.61 22.92 -87.47
CA SER A 1 13.19 22.92 -87.02
C SER A 1 13.13 23.24 -85.55
N PRO A 2 12.49 24.32 -85.05
CA PRO A 2 12.57 24.82 -83.70
C PRO A 2 11.63 24.06 -82.68
N LEU A 3 11.00 23.01 -83.08
CA LEU A 3 10.02 22.29 -82.27
C LEU A 3 10.58 21.25 -81.29
N GLY A 4 11.90 20.93 -81.42
CA GLY A 4 12.50 19.90 -80.55
C GLY A 4 12.99 20.40 -79.17
N HIS A 5 13.31 21.71 -79.05
CA HIS A 5 13.87 22.26 -77.82
C HIS A 5 12.85 22.55 -76.72
N HIS A 6 11.60 22.83 -77.05
CA HIS A 6 10.55 23.11 -76.05
C HIS A 6 10.08 21.86 -75.30
N VAL A 7 9.94 20.73 -76.01
CA VAL A 7 9.44 19.47 -75.41
C VAL A 7 10.45 18.91 -74.41
N VAL A 8 11.76 19.05 -74.67
CA VAL A 8 12.78 18.54 -73.73
C VAL A 8 12.88 19.42 -72.45
N ALA A 9 12.70 20.75 -72.61
CA ALA A 9 12.71 21.64 -71.42
C ALA A 9 11.52 21.42 -70.52
N ASP A 10 10.32 21.12 -71.06
CA ASP A 10 9.09 20.83 -70.28
C ASP A 10 9.21 19.49 -69.55
N CYS A 11 9.78 18.46 -70.18
CA CYS A 11 10.00 17.17 -69.55
C CYS A 11 11.00 17.23 -68.40
N ILE A 12 12.08 18.03 -68.54
CA ILE A 12 13.09 18.22 -67.47
C ILE A 12 12.50 19.02 -66.29
N SER A 13 11.69 20.04 -66.57
CA SER A 13 10.99 20.83 -65.56
C SER A 13 10.00 20.00 -64.79
N PHE A 14 9.22 19.14 -65.46
CA PHE A 14 8.25 18.25 -64.81
C PHE A 14 8.94 17.19 -63.94
N ALA A 15 10.01 16.57 -64.41
CA ALA A 15 10.80 15.63 -63.65
C ALA A 15 11.46 16.27 -62.41
N ALA A 16 12.00 17.46 -62.55
CA ALA A 16 12.57 18.18 -61.41
C ALA A 16 11.52 18.53 -60.34
N THR A 17 10.32 18.94 -60.76
CA THR A 17 9.22 19.25 -59.83
C THR A 17 8.68 17.99 -59.12
N PHE A 18 8.66 16.84 -59.82
CA PHE A 18 8.24 15.57 -59.25
C PHE A 18 9.26 15.04 -58.23
N PHE A 19 10.56 15.11 -58.52
CA PHE A 19 11.64 14.70 -57.62
C PHE A 19 11.70 15.56 -56.35
N THR A 20 11.52 16.89 -56.50
CA THR A 20 11.52 17.79 -55.32
C THR A 20 10.29 17.59 -54.43
N LYS A 21 9.14 17.20 -55.03
CA LYS A 21 7.92 16.92 -54.29
C LYS A 21 7.99 15.58 -53.53
N GLU A 22 8.64 14.59 -54.09
CA GLU A 22 8.85 13.29 -53.50
C GLU A 22 9.88 13.36 -52.33
N GLU A 23 10.93 14.12 -52.51
CA GLU A 23 11.98 14.38 -51.51
C GLU A 23 11.41 15.14 -50.29
N SER A 24 10.58 16.16 -50.55
CA SER A 24 9.89 16.88 -49.48
C SER A 24 8.90 15.99 -48.71
N ALA A 25 8.11 15.17 -49.40
CA ALA A 25 7.19 14.22 -48.78
C ALA A 25 7.92 13.18 -47.90
N LEU A 26 9.08 12.70 -48.37
CA LEU A 26 9.94 11.77 -47.62
C LEU A 26 10.52 12.41 -46.35
N LYS A 27 10.92 13.68 -46.43
CA LYS A 27 11.41 14.47 -45.30
C LYS A 27 10.36 14.70 -44.25
N TYR A 28 9.12 15.07 -44.63
CA TYR A 28 8.01 15.23 -43.71
C TYR A 28 7.58 13.88 -43.07
N ARG A 29 7.65 12.79 -43.81
CA ARG A 29 7.37 11.44 -43.30
C ARG A 29 8.40 10.99 -42.27
N LYS A 30 9.72 11.30 -42.48
CA LYS A 30 10.78 11.04 -41.50
C LYS A 30 10.63 11.90 -40.27
N GLN A 31 10.28 13.18 -40.41
CA GLN A 31 10.01 14.07 -39.27
C GLN A 31 8.79 13.63 -38.48
N GLY A 32 7.69 13.20 -39.12
CA GLY A 32 6.52 12.67 -38.47
C GLY A 32 6.82 11.41 -37.67
N LEU A 33 7.64 10.49 -38.21
CA LEU A 33 8.07 9.28 -37.51
C LEU A 33 8.96 9.61 -36.31
N ALA A 34 9.84 10.59 -36.42
CA ALA A 34 10.69 11.02 -35.31
C ALA A 34 9.85 11.64 -34.17
N ILE A 35 8.90 12.50 -34.49
CA ILE A 35 7.98 13.07 -33.51
C ILE A 35 7.14 11.98 -32.83
N LEU A 36 6.60 11.03 -33.58
CA LEU A 36 5.86 9.90 -33.04
C LEU A 36 6.73 9.06 -32.09
N ALA A 37 7.97 8.77 -32.46
CA ALA A 37 8.90 8.04 -31.60
C ALA A 37 9.18 8.77 -30.28
N VAL A 38 9.36 10.09 -30.32
CA VAL A 38 9.55 10.91 -29.12
C VAL A 38 8.29 10.89 -28.25
N LEU A 39 7.11 11.00 -28.83
CA LEU A 39 5.84 10.93 -28.07
C LEU A 39 5.64 9.56 -27.41
N ILE A 40 6.00 8.47 -28.09
CA ILE A 40 5.95 7.12 -27.53
C ILE A 40 6.95 6.99 -26.37
N LEU A 41 8.17 7.49 -26.51
CA LEU A 41 9.17 7.45 -25.44
C LEU A 41 8.74 8.30 -24.24
N LEU A 42 8.13 9.46 -24.46
CA LEU A 42 7.56 10.28 -23.40
C LEU A 42 6.38 9.56 -22.70
N ALA A 43 5.50 8.94 -23.47
CA ALA A 43 4.39 8.16 -22.90
C ALA A 43 4.88 6.97 -22.07
N ILE A 44 5.89 6.24 -22.56
CA ILE A 44 6.53 5.15 -21.83
C ILE A 44 7.21 5.71 -20.57
N GLY A 45 7.94 6.81 -20.66
CA GLY A 45 8.58 7.45 -19.52
C GLY A 45 7.55 7.90 -18.46
N PHE A 46 6.46 8.51 -18.87
CA PHE A 46 5.34 8.87 -17.97
C PHE A 46 4.72 7.64 -17.30
N PHE A 47 4.47 6.59 -18.09
CA PHE A 47 3.92 5.33 -17.57
C PHE A 47 4.85 4.68 -16.53
N TRP A 48 6.17 4.68 -16.78
CA TRP A 48 7.16 4.16 -15.82
C TRP A 48 7.25 5.00 -14.54
N ILE A 49 7.12 6.32 -14.64
CA ILE A 49 7.13 7.22 -13.47
C ILE A 49 5.88 7.01 -12.62
N ASP A 50 4.72 6.84 -13.24
CA ASP A 50 3.45 6.66 -12.52
C ASP A 50 3.31 5.24 -11.95
N PHE A 51 3.78 4.24 -12.70
CA PHE A 51 3.76 2.83 -12.25
C PHE A 51 4.81 2.52 -11.18
N GLY A 52 5.90 3.30 -11.12
CA GLY A 52 6.95 3.17 -10.09
C GLY A 52 6.72 3.98 -8.83
N ARG A 53 5.68 4.81 -8.75
CA ARG A 53 5.32 5.52 -7.53
C ARG A 53 4.53 4.60 -6.62
N GLU A 54 5.13 4.24 -5.49
CA GLU A 54 4.39 3.60 -4.40
C GLU A 54 3.21 4.49 -4.02
N LYS A 55 2.02 3.89 -4.02
CA LYS A 55 0.79 4.63 -3.74
C LYS A 55 0.76 5.05 -2.28
N THR A 56 0.74 6.35 -2.04
CA THR A 56 0.57 6.93 -0.71
C THR A 56 -0.91 6.95 -0.34
N TYR A 57 -1.20 6.50 0.86
CA TYR A 57 -2.53 6.48 1.44
C TYR A 57 -2.63 7.56 2.52
N HIS A 58 -3.68 8.37 2.46
CA HIS A 58 -3.91 9.47 3.38
C HIS A 58 -5.01 9.09 4.37
N GLY A 59 -4.63 8.98 5.63
CA GLY A 59 -5.54 8.65 6.71
C GLY A 59 -5.99 7.18 6.77
N THR A 60 -6.70 6.85 7.84
CA THR A 60 -7.14 5.48 8.15
C THR A 60 -8.19 4.93 7.20
N ASP A 61 -9.05 5.78 6.63
CA ASP A 61 -10.11 5.34 5.70
C ASP A 61 -9.53 4.80 4.39
N ALA A 62 -8.50 5.47 3.84
CA ALA A 62 -7.81 5.00 2.64
C ALA A 62 -7.05 3.69 2.90
N LEU A 63 -6.46 3.55 4.09
CA LEU A 63 -5.80 2.31 4.52
C LEU A 63 -6.80 1.19 4.78
N MET A 64 -7.98 1.49 5.31
CA MET A 64 -9.05 0.51 5.49
C MET A 64 -9.57 0.00 4.15
N ALA A 65 -9.72 0.87 3.15
CA ALA A 65 -10.04 0.45 1.78
C ALA A 65 -8.96 -0.48 1.20
N LYS A 66 -7.67 -0.15 1.45
CA LYS A 66 -6.56 -1.03 1.04
C LYS A 66 -6.56 -2.35 1.80
N ALA A 67 -6.83 -2.33 3.10
CA ALA A 67 -6.94 -3.55 3.91
C ALA A 67 -8.01 -4.50 3.36
N ARG A 68 -9.18 -4.00 2.96
CA ARG A 68 -10.24 -4.80 2.31
C ARG A 68 -9.78 -5.44 1.00
N GLU A 69 -8.96 -4.76 0.22
CA GLU A 69 -8.43 -5.27 -1.04
C GLU A 69 -7.42 -6.41 -0.85
N VAL A 70 -6.55 -6.31 0.17
CA VAL A 70 -5.38 -7.20 0.30
C VAL A 70 -5.57 -8.36 1.27
N ILE A 71 -6.60 -8.31 2.12
CA ILE A 71 -6.83 -9.33 3.13
C ILE A 71 -7.51 -10.54 2.49
N PRO A 72 -6.94 -11.74 2.65
CA PRO A 72 -7.47 -12.96 2.05
C PRO A 72 -8.61 -13.55 2.88
N ILE A 73 -9.71 -12.83 3.04
CA ILE A 73 -10.97 -13.36 3.62
C ILE A 73 -12.00 -13.49 2.50
N SER A 74 -12.76 -14.59 2.53
CA SER A 74 -13.70 -14.96 1.45
C SER A 74 -14.84 -13.94 1.24
N ASP A 75 -15.15 -13.13 2.24
CA ASP A 75 -16.26 -12.17 2.23
C ASP A 75 -15.77 -10.73 2.50
N ALA A 76 -14.57 -10.39 2.03
CA ALA A 76 -13.93 -9.08 2.28
C ALA A 76 -14.79 -7.88 1.90
N ASP A 77 -15.59 -8.00 0.84
CA ASP A 77 -16.47 -6.93 0.35
C ASP A 77 -17.68 -6.67 1.27
N THR A 78 -18.12 -7.68 2.01
CA THR A 78 -19.31 -7.60 2.87
C THR A 78 -18.99 -7.64 4.35
N ALA A 79 -17.76 -8.01 4.73
CA ALA A 79 -17.36 -8.04 6.13
C ALA A 79 -17.31 -6.62 6.71
N GLU A 80 -17.92 -6.44 7.86
CA GLU A 80 -17.70 -5.25 8.67
C GLU A 80 -16.24 -5.20 9.08
N MET A 81 -15.58 -4.07 8.86
CA MET A 81 -14.19 -3.85 9.20
C MET A 81 -14.05 -2.52 9.92
N SER A 82 -13.32 -2.51 11.01
CA SER A 82 -13.02 -1.33 11.80
C SER A 82 -11.53 -1.19 12.04
N TYR A 83 -11.07 0.04 12.15
CA TYR A 83 -9.71 0.35 12.55
C TYR A 83 -9.58 0.25 14.06
N ALA A 84 -8.59 -0.51 14.53
CA ALA A 84 -8.38 -0.77 15.96
C ALA A 84 -7.26 0.07 16.57
N GLY A 85 -6.30 0.51 15.76
CA GLY A 85 -5.15 1.27 16.22
C GLY A 85 -3.88 0.95 15.46
N LEU A 86 -2.77 1.58 15.83
CA LEU A 86 -1.47 1.33 15.23
C LEU A 86 -0.36 1.23 16.28
N CYS A 87 0.65 0.43 15.99
CA CYS A 87 1.97 0.49 16.58
C CYS A 87 2.89 1.23 15.61
N ALA A 88 3.76 2.10 16.11
CA ALA A 88 4.76 2.78 15.30
C ALA A 88 6.17 2.55 15.87
N LYS A 89 7.12 2.31 14.98
CA LYS A 89 8.55 2.20 15.31
C LYS A 89 9.37 2.74 14.16
N GLU A 90 10.13 3.81 14.42
CA GLU A 90 10.89 4.53 13.40
C GLU A 90 9.97 5.01 12.25
N ASP A 91 10.25 4.59 11.02
CA ASP A 91 9.42 4.89 9.84
C ASP A 91 8.39 3.79 9.53
N LYS A 92 8.25 2.78 10.39
CA LYS A 92 7.30 1.67 10.22
C LYS A 92 6.08 1.84 11.09
N ALA A 93 4.94 1.45 10.54
CA ALA A 93 3.68 1.37 11.26
C ALA A 93 3.01 0.01 11.01
N LEU A 94 2.56 -0.63 12.07
CA LEU A 94 1.69 -1.80 12.02
C LEU A 94 0.29 -1.35 12.40
N LEU A 95 -0.60 -1.32 11.42
CA LEU A 95 -2.00 -0.96 11.59
C LEU A 95 -2.82 -2.22 11.85
N TRP A 96 -3.71 -2.12 12.80
CA TRP A 96 -4.61 -3.20 13.16
C TRP A 96 -6.03 -2.89 12.71
N PHE A 97 -6.64 -3.85 12.02
CA PHE A 97 -8.06 -3.84 11.69
C PHE A 97 -8.73 -5.05 12.29
N ILE A 98 -10.00 -4.91 12.60
CA ILE A 98 -10.84 -5.99 13.11
C ILE A 98 -11.98 -6.20 12.13
N SER A 99 -12.16 -7.43 11.65
CA SER A 99 -13.32 -7.80 10.85
C SER A 99 -14.25 -8.69 11.65
N GLY A 100 -15.54 -8.63 11.32
CA GLY A 100 -16.58 -9.38 11.99
C GLY A 100 -17.54 -8.47 12.76
N ASN A 101 -18.56 -9.06 13.29
CA ASN A 101 -19.57 -8.39 14.12
C ASN A 101 -19.84 -9.23 15.38
N GLU A 102 -20.75 -8.79 16.22
CA GLU A 102 -21.10 -9.47 17.48
C GLU A 102 -21.57 -10.93 17.34
N TYR A 103 -21.90 -11.37 16.11
CA TYR A 103 -22.38 -12.74 15.82
C TYR A 103 -21.35 -13.60 15.10
N GLN A 104 -20.19 -13.05 14.73
CA GLN A 104 -19.15 -13.74 13.97
C GLN A 104 -17.81 -13.67 14.69
N ALA A 105 -17.01 -14.71 14.51
CA ALA A 105 -15.63 -14.69 15.00
C ALA A 105 -14.87 -13.49 14.42
N HIS A 106 -14.17 -12.77 15.30
CA HIS A 106 -13.33 -11.65 14.89
C HIS A 106 -12.02 -12.13 14.27
N TYR A 107 -11.68 -11.55 13.12
CA TYR A 107 -10.35 -11.67 12.56
C TYR A 107 -9.58 -10.37 12.82
N TYR A 108 -8.38 -10.52 13.30
CA TYR A 108 -7.45 -9.43 13.57
C TYR A 108 -6.47 -9.33 12.38
N LEU A 109 -6.43 -8.19 11.76
CA LEU A 109 -5.85 -7.97 10.44
C LEU A 109 -4.71 -6.96 10.54
N PRO A 110 -3.47 -7.44 10.80
CA PRO A 110 -2.30 -6.56 10.86
C PRO A 110 -1.81 -6.24 9.45
N MET A 111 -1.60 -4.95 9.19
CA MET A 111 -1.09 -4.42 7.93
C MET A 111 0.11 -3.52 8.19
N GLU A 112 1.24 -3.83 7.56
CA GLU A 112 2.47 -3.07 7.68
C GLU A 112 2.56 -1.99 6.61
N CYS A 113 2.95 -0.79 7.05
CA CYS A 113 3.12 0.37 6.21
C CYS A 113 4.41 1.11 6.58
N THR A 114 4.97 1.86 5.62
CA THR A 114 5.96 2.90 5.89
C THR A 114 5.27 4.22 6.11
N VAL A 115 5.64 4.94 7.17
CA VAL A 115 5.18 6.30 7.45
C VAL A 115 6.00 7.27 6.62
N VAL A 116 5.36 7.99 5.70
CA VAL A 116 6.05 8.93 4.79
C VAL A 116 5.73 10.41 5.12
N GLY A 117 4.74 10.64 5.97
CA GLY A 117 4.35 11.97 6.42
C GLY A 117 3.30 11.89 7.53
N GLU A 118 2.77 13.03 7.95
CA GLU A 118 1.71 13.09 8.94
C GLU A 118 0.42 12.50 8.36
N ASN A 119 -0.04 11.37 8.91
CA ASN A 119 -1.17 10.59 8.40
C ASN A 119 -1.00 10.12 6.95
N GLU A 120 0.25 9.96 6.50
CA GLU A 120 0.59 9.50 5.16
C GLU A 120 1.38 8.20 5.23
N TYR A 121 0.93 7.19 4.51
CA TYR A 121 1.45 5.84 4.59
C TYR A 121 1.63 5.23 3.21
N THR A 122 2.69 4.45 3.05
CA THR A 122 2.89 3.56 1.91
C THR A 122 2.67 2.13 2.37
N TYR A 123 1.78 1.42 1.71
CA TYR A 123 1.50 0.01 2.00
C TYR A 123 2.70 -0.87 1.65
N GLU A 124 3.06 -1.78 2.56
CA GLU A 124 4.10 -2.78 2.32
C GLU A 124 3.49 -4.17 2.15
N HIS A 125 2.89 -4.70 3.19
CA HIS A 125 2.24 -6.01 3.14
C HIS A 125 1.17 -6.16 4.23
N ALA A 126 0.26 -7.10 4.02
CA ALA A 126 -0.68 -7.55 5.04
C ALA A 126 -0.22 -8.90 5.58
N HIS A 127 -0.22 -9.04 6.89
CA HIS A 127 0.00 -10.32 7.53
C HIS A 127 -1.24 -11.21 7.38
N LYS A 128 -1.08 -12.50 7.65
CA LYS A 128 -2.22 -13.41 7.68
C LYS A 128 -3.20 -12.98 8.78
N PRO A 129 -4.51 -13.05 8.52
CA PRO A 129 -5.52 -12.82 9.54
C PRO A 129 -5.30 -13.73 10.72
N LEU A 130 -5.42 -13.17 11.92
CA LEU A 130 -5.30 -13.89 13.18
C LEU A 130 -6.70 -14.11 13.75
N GLU A 131 -7.05 -15.37 14.00
CA GLU A 131 -8.24 -15.75 14.73
C GLU A 131 -7.82 -16.16 16.15
N ARG A 132 -8.38 -15.53 17.17
CA ARG A 132 -8.03 -15.80 18.57
C ARG A 132 -9.27 -15.88 19.45
N GLY A 133 -9.34 -16.96 20.21
CA GLY A 133 -10.49 -17.26 21.06
C GLY A 133 -10.68 -16.33 22.26
N LEU A 134 -9.69 -15.47 22.57
CA LEU A 134 -9.75 -14.54 23.71
C LEU A 134 -9.98 -13.09 23.31
N ASP A 135 -10.25 -12.81 22.04
CA ASP A 135 -10.25 -11.45 21.48
C ASP A 135 -8.95 -10.68 21.76
N ILE A 136 -7.84 -11.39 21.72
CA ILE A 136 -6.50 -10.86 21.89
C ILE A 136 -5.61 -11.43 20.81
N ALA A 137 -4.91 -10.56 20.08
CA ALA A 137 -3.92 -10.94 19.08
C ALA A 137 -2.53 -10.46 19.49
N VAL A 138 -1.53 -11.30 19.23
CA VAL A 138 -0.13 -10.99 19.49
C VAL A 138 0.65 -11.34 18.23
N LEU A 139 1.45 -10.39 17.76
CA LEU A 139 2.28 -10.54 16.56
C LEU A 139 3.72 -10.15 16.87
N PRO A 140 4.70 -11.03 16.61
CA PRO A 140 6.10 -10.61 16.55
C PRO A 140 6.24 -9.57 15.43
N TRP A 141 6.71 -8.38 15.78
CA TRP A 141 6.89 -7.29 14.82
C TRP A 141 8.13 -6.49 15.16
N GLN A 142 8.92 -6.16 14.13
CA GLN A 142 10.21 -5.51 14.28
C GLN A 142 11.11 -6.28 15.28
N ARG A 143 11.57 -5.63 16.33
CA ARG A 143 12.40 -6.25 17.37
C ARG A 143 11.62 -6.74 18.58
N GLY A 144 10.29 -6.57 18.55
CA GLY A 144 9.44 -6.80 19.70
C GLY A 144 8.13 -7.49 19.37
N TYR A 145 7.11 -7.17 20.15
CA TYR A 145 5.77 -7.73 20.03
C TYR A 145 4.72 -6.63 19.98
N ALA A 146 3.83 -6.74 18.99
CA ALA A 146 2.64 -5.92 18.90
C ALA A 146 1.44 -6.70 19.47
N PHE A 147 0.71 -6.06 20.37
CA PHE A 147 -0.46 -6.59 21.03
C PHE A 147 -1.70 -5.83 20.59
N LEU A 148 -2.75 -6.54 20.25
CA LEU A 148 -4.10 -6.01 20.09
C LEU A 148 -5.00 -6.70 21.11
N VAL A 149 -5.58 -5.94 22.03
CA VAL A 149 -6.54 -6.40 23.03
C VAL A 149 -7.92 -5.83 22.69
N ASN A 150 -8.81 -6.70 22.23
CA ASN A 150 -10.22 -6.37 21.98
C ASN A 150 -11.15 -6.98 23.06
N ASN A 151 -10.56 -7.61 24.08
CA ASN A 151 -11.30 -8.21 25.19
C ASN A 151 -11.61 -7.16 26.27
N PRO A 152 -12.89 -6.80 26.47
CA PRO A 152 -13.27 -5.78 27.44
C PRO A 152 -13.02 -6.16 28.91
N ASN A 153 -12.70 -7.41 29.20
CA ASN A 153 -12.36 -7.85 30.55
C ASN A 153 -10.86 -7.70 30.86
N CYS A 154 -10.02 -7.53 29.83
CA CYS A 154 -8.59 -7.33 30.04
C CYS A 154 -8.32 -5.93 30.59
N ARG A 155 -7.52 -5.86 31.67
CA ARG A 155 -7.13 -4.62 32.32
C ARG A 155 -5.65 -4.41 32.39
N THR A 156 -4.85 -5.47 32.21
CA THR A 156 -3.42 -5.37 32.29
C THR A 156 -2.75 -6.37 31.36
N ILE A 157 -1.75 -5.91 30.61
CA ILE A 157 -0.77 -6.79 29.98
C ILE A 157 0.42 -6.86 30.90
N LYS A 158 0.68 -8.03 31.49
CA LYS A 158 1.85 -8.28 32.30
C LYS A 158 2.93 -8.88 31.42
N ILE A 159 4.07 -8.23 31.36
CA ILE A 159 5.25 -8.65 30.59
C ILE A 159 6.37 -8.98 31.56
N ILE A 160 7.03 -10.11 31.35
CA ILE A 160 8.23 -10.51 32.09
C ILE A 160 9.39 -10.52 31.09
N ASP A 161 10.39 -9.72 31.38
CA ASP A 161 11.57 -9.60 30.55
C ASP A 161 12.82 -9.48 31.43
N GLU A 162 13.84 -10.32 31.16
CA GLU A 162 15.09 -10.38 31.93
C GLU A 162 14.92 -10.42 33.46
N GLY A 163 13.78 -10.95 33.95
CA GLY A 163 13.45 -11.04 35.38
C GLY A 163 12.75 -9.80 35.95
N GLU A 164 12.55 -8.76 35.13
CA GLU A 164 11.74 -7.60 35.50
C GLU A 164 10.28 -7.85 35.09
N THR A 165 9.35 -7.25 35.85
CA THR A 165 7.92 -7.29 35.55
C THR A 165 7.44 -5.91 35.14
N ILE A 166 6.88 -5.82 33.93
CA ILE A 166 6.28 -4.60 33.39
C ILE A 166 4.78 -4.80 33.34
N LEU A 167 4.03 -3.82 33.81
CA LEU A 167 2.56 -3.84 33.79
C LEU A 167 2.07 -2.69 32.90
N GLU A 168 1.43 -3.06 31.79
CA GLU A 168 0.75 -2.11 30.90
C GLU A 168 -0.74 -2.12 31.23
N GLU A 169 -1.23 -1.01 31.78
CA GLU A 169 -2.62 -0.87 32.23
C GLU A 169 -3.54 -0.45 31.09
N ILE A 170 -4.63 -1.19 30.93
CA ILE A 170 -5.68 -0.91 29.94
C ILE A 170 -6.85 -0.24 30.65
N LYS A 171 -7.13 1.01 30.32
CA LYS A 171 -8.25 1.76 30.89
C LYS A 171 -9.59 1.10 30.48
N PRO A 172 -10.59 1.13 31.38
CA PRO A 172 -11.97 0.78 30.97
C PRO A 172 -12.36 1.63 29.74
N ASP A 173 -13.12 1.03 28.83
CA ASP A 173 -13.62 1.64 27.60
C ASP A 173 -12.57 2.02 26.54
N SER A 174 -11.31 1.60 26.70
CA SER A 174 -10.26 1.80 25.69
C SER A 174 -10.03 0.61 24.74
N CYS A 175 -10.91 -0.40 24.76
CA CYS A 175 -10.87 -1.48 23.80
C CYS A 175 -11.51 -1.04 22.47
N PRO A 176 -10.93 -1.40 21.32
CA PRO A 176 -9.69 -2.15 21.17
C PRO A 176 -8.46 -1.35 21.59
N TYR A 177 -7.52 -1.99 22.28
CA TYR A 177 -6.28 -1.39 22.76
C TYR A 177 -5.09 -2.00 22.03
N VAL A 178 -4.22 -1.14 21.50
CA VAL A 178 -3.02 -1.54 20.76
C VAL A 178 -1.78 -1.07 21.51
N PHE A 179 -0.84 -1.99 21.71
CA PHE A 179 0.40 -1.75 22.45
C PHE A 179 1.58 -2.41 21.72
N TYR A 180 2.72 -1.76 21.73
CA TYR A 180 3.97 -2.30 21.21
C TYR A 180 5.04 -2.36 22.28
N TYR A 181 5.58 -3.53 22.51
CA TYR A 181 6.73 -3.77 23.38
C TYR A 181 7.98 -3.97 22.52
N ASP A 182 8.98 -3.12 22.69
CA ASP A 182 10.16 -3.01 21.79
C ASP A 182 11.25 -4.06 22.07
N GLN A 183 10.91 -5.17 22.70
CA GLN A 183 11.80 -6.30 22.96
C GLN A 183 11.02 -7.60 22.86
N VAL A 184 11.73 -8.72 22.83
CA VAL A 184 11.14 -10.06 22.88
C VAL A 184 11.01 -10.46 24.34
N PRO A 185 9.79 -10.41 24.93
CA PRO A 185 9.61 -10.77 26.34
C PRO A 185 9.84 -12.27 26.54
N SER A 186 10.32 -12.62 27.74
CA SER A 186 10.42 -14.02 28.15
C SER A 186 9.03 -14.66 28.29
N GLU A 187 8.08 -13.91 28.87
CA GLU A 187 6.68 -14.32 29.06
C GLU A 187 5.77 -13.10 29.03
N TYR A 188 4.49 -13.31 28.71
CA TYR A 188 3.45 -12.30 28.84
C TYR A 188 2.12 -12.93 29.25
N TYR A 189 1.31 -12.18 29.98
CA TYR A 189 0.00 -12.58 30.50
C TYR A 189 -1.01 -11.47 30.34
N PHE A 190 -2.27 -11.83 30.16
CA PHE A 190 -3.38 -10.90 30.11
C PHE A 190 -4.22 -11.08 31.37
N LEU A 191 -4.41 -10.00 32.11
CA LEU A 191 -5.01 -10.05 33.43
C LEU A 191 -6.32 -9.24 33.44
N ASP A 192 -7.30 -9.76 34.21
CA ASP A 192 -8.56 -9.07 34.52
C ASP A 192 -8.38 -7.97 35.58
N SER A 193 -9.46 -7.33 35.98
CA SER A 193 -9.47 -6.30 37.02
C SER A 193 -9.13 -6.83 38.43
N GLN A 194 -9.12 -8.13 38.62
CA GLN A 194 -8.77 -8.79 39.90
C GLN A 194 -7.34 -9.33 39.86
N GLY A 195 -6.63 -9.17 38.75
CA GLY A 195 -5.29 -9.71 38.54
C GLY A 195 -5.26 -11.21 38.16
N ASN A 196 -6.39 -11.81 37.84
CA ASN A 196 -6.43 -13.18 37.37
C ASN A 196 -6.13 -13.24 35.86
N GLU A 197 -5.43 -14.30 35.45
CA GLU A 197 -5.16 -14.56 34.04
C GLU A 197 -6.46 -14.90 33.30
N ILE A 198 -6.66 -14.18 32.16
CA ILE A 198 -7.76 -14.47 31.24
C ILE A 198 -7.37 -15.70 30.40
N ARG A 199 -8.22 -16.70 30.40
CA ARG A 199 -8.03 -17.98 29.75
C ARG A 199 -9.14 -18.30 28.77
#